data_c8d2b2be81a341aa13b913ea545bd2c2
#
_entry.id   c8d2b2be81a341aa13b913ea545bd2c2
#
_cell.length_a   1.000
_cell.length_b   1.000
_cell.length_c   1.000
_cell.angle_alpha   90.00
_cell.angle_beta   90.00
_cell.angle_gamma   90.00
#
_symmetry.space_group_name_H-M   'P 1'
#
loop_
_entity.id
_entity.type
_entity.pdbx_description
1 polymer ?
#
loop_
_entity_poly.entity_id
_entity_poly.type
_entity_poly.pdbx_seq_one_letter_code
_entity_poly.pdbx_strand_id
1 'polypeptide(L)'
;METSAATHGRVSPRRGPRRSTGPRGTTRLRRIFLIASLFVLIPAAFSYVGAIRQTSNSSLGIRTVEWLRDNGGAGLVAKVESIYYSLTAPSKGGPTLRALPKVGVGGTSGVKVAKEYRPAHVGALLTPALPGEGVWHATRPGLEASPPVLLSTLRNQPEYPRVVAGLAWINTKRTVVTLHPGRLEPSVSLPRGAMEVPHAARGRLLATFNSGFKLSDSKGGFAVGGQTYAKLQNGQATLVGYNDGHVDVLDWRYGERIPAGVSFARQNLPLIVNEGRLNPNLASGEWGATVGNRVLVWRSGIGIDSHGNLIYAAGEDQTVSSLASTLLHAGAVRAMELDINSYWVSFISYGAPGAEEPKNLLPGMNRSATRYLEPDDRDFFTVYSR
;
A
#
# COMPACT_ATOMS: atom_id res chain seq x y z
N MET A 1 95.41 -44.94 54.30
CA MET A 1 95.15 -45.06 52.83
C MET A 1 93.80 -44.45 52.59
N GLU A 2 93.88 -43.23 52.28
CA GLU A 2 92.73 -42.29 52.28
C GLU A 2 92.05 -42.27 50.94
N THR A 3 90.77 -42.32 50.96
CA THR A 3 89.93 -42.10 49.77
C THR A 3 89.10 -40.82 49.97
N SER A 4 89.45 -39.83 49.19
CA SER A 4 88.78 -38.53 49.14
C SER A 4 87.46 -38.66 48.41
N ALA A 5 86.39 -38.16 49.02
CA ALA A 5 85.05 -38.08 48.44
C ALA A 5 84.81 -36.67 47.81
N ALA A 6 84.57 -36.64 46.53
CA ALA A 6 84.27 -35.41 45.83
C ALA A 6 82.74 -35.07 45.89
N THR A 7 82.45 -33.92 46.42
CA THR A 7 81.10 -33.38 46.55
C THR A 7 80.66 -32.71 45.26
N HIS A 8 79.66 -33.27 44.57
CA HIS A 8 79.01 -32.61 43.38
C HIS A 8 77.94 -31.64 43.83
N GLY A 9 78.23 -30.36 43.66
CA GLY A 9 77.23 -29.27 43.80
C GLY A 9 76.17 -29.27 42.67
N ARG A 10 74.93 -29.44 43.06
CA ARG A 10 73.78 -29.30 42.15
C ARG A 10 73.53 -27.82 41.87
N VAL A 11 73.74 -27.37 40.63
CA VAL A 11 73.37 -26.07 40.15
C VAL A 11 71.85 -26.09 39.71
N SER A 12 71.02 -25.36 40.43
CA SER A 12 69.63 -25.18 40.11
C SER A 12 69.50 -24.20 38.93
N PRO A 13 68.65 -24.49 37.86
CA PRO A 13 68.47 -23.56 36.79
C PRO A 13 67.61 -22.39 37.26
N ARG A 14 68.07 -21.13 37.09
CA ARG A 14 67.32 -19.90 37.28
C ARG A 14 66.15 -19.87 36.28
N ARG A 15 64.90 -19.93 36.77
CA ARG A 15 63.71 -19.64 36.02
C ARG A 15 63.70 -18.15 35.58
N GLY A 16 63.86 -17.89 34.26
CA GLY A 16 63.69 -16.57 33.69
C GLY A 16 62.26 -16.06 33.87
N PRO A 17 62.02 -14.74 33.86
CA PRO A 17 60.70 -14.17 34.07
C PRO A 17 59.73 -14.62 32.93
N ARG A 18 58.69 -15.36 33.30
CA ARG A 18 57.54 -15.61 32.39
C ARG A 18 56.97 -14.28 31.94
N ARG A 19 57.24 -13.88 30.70
CA ARG A 19 56.50 -12.80 30.03
C ARG A 19 55.03 -13.23 29.97
N SER A 20 54.20 -12.60 30.78
CA SER A 20 52.75 -12.69 30.68
C SER A 20 52.33 -12.03 29.35
N THR A 21 52.11 -12.85 28.35
CA THR A 21 51.39 -12.40 27.14
C THR A 21 49.94 -12.19 27.53
N GLY A 22 49.66 -11.10 28.23
CA GLY A 22 48.28 -10.67 28.50
C GLY A 22 47.58 -10.34 27.18
N PRO A 23 46.26 -10.46 27.13
CA PRO A 23 45.45 -10.38 25.90
C PRO A 23 45.36 -8.94 25.37
N ARG A 24 46.49 -8.35 24.96
CA ARG A 24 46.53 -6.99 24.38
C ARG A 24 45.85 -6.89 23.01
N GLY A 25 45.71 -8.00 22.28
CA GLY A 25 45.04 -8.06 21.00
C GLY A 25 43.52 -7.92 21.10
N THR A 26 42.91 -8.59 22.08
CA THR A 26 41.47 -8.60 22.30
C THR A 26 40.92 -7.25 22.77
N THR A 27 41.66 -6.50 23.56
CA THR A 27 41.28 -5.15 24.00
C THR A 27 41.36 -4.12 22.88
N ARG A 28 42.33 -4.21 21.97
CA ARG A 28 42.40 -3.35 20.79
C ARG A 28 41.27 -3.63 19.82
N LEU A 29 40.96 -4.89 19.52
CA LEU A 29 39.84 -5.29 18.67
C LEU A 29 38.52 -4.84 19.27
N ARG A 30 38.28 -5.00 20.58
CA ARG A 30 37.07 -4.49 21.26
C ARG A 30 36.94 -2.97 21.15
N ARG A 31 38.02 -2.20 21.32
CA ARG A 31 38.00 -0.75 21.14
C ARG A 31 37.70 -0.35 19.70
N ILE A 32 38.29 -1.02 18.72
CA ILE A 32 37.99 -0.78 17.30
C ILE A 32 36.53 -1.06 17.01
N PHE A 33 35.99 -2.19 17.48
CA PHE A 33 34.57 -2.50 17.33
C PHE A 33 33.66 -1.49 18.01
N LEU A 34 33.98 -1.04 19.23
CA LEU A 34 33.20 -0.01 19.92
C LEU A 34 33.22 1.33 19.15
N ILE A 35 34.38 1.77 18.69
CA ILE A 35 34.51 3.00 17.93
C ILE A 35 33.75 2.87 16.60
N ALA A 36 33.92 1.78 15.86
CA ALA A 36 33.19 1.53 14.63
C ALA A 36 31.66 1.49 14.86
N SER A 37 31.21 0.83 15.93
CA SER A 37 29.80 0.79 16.32
C SER A 37 29.27 2.20 16.64
N LEU A 38 30.02 3.05 17.34
CA LEU A 38 29.64 4.42 17.62
C LEU A 38 29.51 5.25 16.32
N PHE A 39 30.44 5.08 15.37
CA PHE A 39 30.36 5.76 14.07
C PHE A 39 29.12 5.39 13.25
N VAL A 40 28.57 4.19 13.45
CA VAL A 40 27.33 3.76 12.78
C VAL A 40 26.09 4.12 13.61
N LEU A 41 26.13 3.89 14.91
CA LEU A 41 24.96 4.06 15.79
C LEU A 41 24.60 5.54 16.03
N ILE A 42 25.58 6.42 16.12
CA ILE A 42 25.31 7.86 16.35
C ILE A 42 24.57 8.49 15.15
N PRO A 43 25.01 8.37 13.89
CA PRO A 43 24.27 8.86 12.75
C PRO A 43 22.88 8.21 12.62
N ALA A 44 22.79 6.89 12.87
CA ALA A 44 21.51 6.17 12.85
C ALA A 44 20.54 6.71 13.91
N ALA A 45 21.02 6.97 15.14
CA ALA A 45 20.21 7.56 16.21
C ALA A 45 19.72 8.99 15.83
N PHE A 46 20.60 9.83 15.28
CA PHE A 46 20.21 11.16 14.81
C PHE A 46 19.17 11.07 13.67
N SER A 47 19.38 10.19 12.70
CA SER A 47 18.42 9.92 11.62
C SER A 47 17.07 9.48 12.16
N TYR A 48 17.07 8.52 13.10
CA TYR A 48 15.85 8.03 13.74
C TYR A 48 15.09 9.14 14.50
N VAL A 49 15.81 9.89 15.36
CA VAL A 49 15.22 11.01 16.09
C VAL A 49 14.66 12.05 15.12
N GLY A 50 15.37 12.34 14.04
CA GLY A 50 14.89 13.20 12.96
C GLY A 50 13.58 12.69 12.37
N ALA A 51 13.53 11.40 12.01
CA ALA A 51 12.35 10.75 11.45
C ALA A 51 11.14 10.80 12.40
N ILE A 52 11.31 10.52 13.70
CA ILE A 52 10.20 10.51 14.67
C ILE A 52 9.77 11.91 15.13
N ARG A 53 10.59 12.94 14.95
CA ARG A 53 10.25 14.36 15.29
C ARG A 53 9.50 15.07 14.16
N GLN A 54 9.56 14.56 12.93
CA GLN A 54 8.80 15.17 11.84
C GLN A 54 7.29 15.13 12.16
N THR A 55 6.57 16.16 11.74
CA THR A 55 5.11 16.14 11.82
C THR A 55 4.57 15.00 10.94
N SER A 56 3.69 14.19 11.47
CA SER A 56 3.11 13.03 10.76
C SER A 56 1.80 12.62 11.42
N ASN A 57 0.83 12.17 10.63
CA ASN A 57 -0.39 11.54 11.11
C ASN A 57 -0.24 10.01 11.27
N SER A 58 0.97 9.48 11.13
CA SER A 58 1.30 8.07 11.35
C SER A 58 1.76 7.83 12.78
N SER A 59 1.40 6.67 13.35
CA SER A 59 1.83 6.28 14.69
C SER A 59 3.34 6.10 14.77
N LEU A 60 3.93 6.27 15.97
CA LEU A 60 5.35 6.09 16.19
C LEU A 60 5.86 4.70 15.77
N GLY A 61 5.05 3.64 15.99
CA GLY A 61 5.39 2.28 15.57
C GLY A 61 5.57 2.17 14.05
N ILE A 62 4.63 2.73 13.28
CA ILE A 62 4.70 2.76 11.82
C ILE A 62 5.90 3.56 11.34
N ARG A 63 6.15 4.73 11.93
CA ARG A 63 7.30 5.59 11.59
C ARG A 63 8.63 4.88 11.86
N THR A 64 8.70 4.09 12.94
CA THR A 64 9.86 3.27 13.26
C THR A 64 10.07 2.18 12.21
N VAL A 65 9.01 1.45 11.82
CA VAL A 65 9.09 0.42 10.78
C VAL A 65 9.50 1.02 9.43
N GLU A 66 8.90 2.15 9.03
CA GLU A 66 9.24 2.84 7.79
C GLU A 66 10.70 3.33 7.81
N TRP A 67 11.14 3.95 8.94
CA TRP A 67 12.52 4.35 9.09
C TRP A 67 13.50 3.16 8.97
N LEU A 68 13.16 2.02 9.59
CA LEU A 68 13.99 0.82 9.51
C LEU A 68 14.09 0.31 8.07
N ARG A 69 12.98 0.29 7.31
CA ARG A 69 12.98 -0.06 5.88
C ARG A 69 13.89 0.84 5.06
N ASP A 70 13.80 2.14 5.28
CA ASP A 70 14.53 3.15 4.51
C ASP A 70 16.03 3.19 4.86
N ASN A 71 16.42 2.64 6.02
CA ASN A 71 17.81 2.60 6.50
C ASN A 71 18.43 1.19 6.47
N GLY A 72 18.06 0.38 5.48
CA GLY A 72 18.69 -0.92 5.22
C GLY A 72 18.07 -2.11 5.93
N GLY A 73 17.05 -1.91 6.77
CA GLY A 73 16.31 -2.96 7.47
C GLY A 73 15.16 -3.57 6.66
N ALA A 74 14.97 -3.20 5.40
CA ALA A 74 13.84 -3.65 4.58
C ALA A 74 13.70 -5.18 4.53
N GLY A 75 14.80 -5.91 4.36
CA GLY A 75 14.78 -7.38 4.33
C GLY A 75 14.38 -8.02 5.66
N LEU A 76 14.79 -7.42 6.79
CA LEU A 76 14.37 -7.88 8.11
C LEU A 76 12.87 -7.65 8.34
N VAL A 77 12.39 -6.45 8.03
CA VAL A 77 10.96 -6.09 8.14
C VAL A 77 10.12 -7.03 7.26
N ALA A 78 10.50 -7.23 6.01
CA ALA A 78 9.81 -8.13 5.09
C ALA A 78 9.75 -9.57 5.60
N LYS A 79 10.84 -10.08 6.21
CA LYS A 79 10.87 -11.42 6.80
C LYS A 79 9.93 -11.53 8.00
N VAL A 80 9.94 -10.55 8.90
CA VAL A 80 9.03 -10.52 10.06
C VAL A 80 7.57 -10.45 9.60
N GLU A 81 7.26 -9.59 8.66
CA GLU A 81 5.92 -9.47 8.06
C GLU A 81 5.47 -10.77 7.38
N SER A 82 6.35 -11.40 6.60
CA SER A 82 6.04 -12.68 5.95
C SER A 82 5.71 -13.78 6.97
N ILE A 83 6.46 -13.85 8.09
CA ILE A 83 6.17 -14.78 9.18
C ILE A 83 4.83 -14.44 9.83
N TYR A 84 4.60 -13.18 10.18
CA TYR A 84 3.35 -12.71 10.78
C TYR A 84 2.14 -13.06 9.91
N TYR A 85 2.16 -12.70 8.63
CA TYR A 85 1.07 -12.99 7.70
C TYR A 85 0.88 -14.50 7.47
N SER A 86 1.95 -15.29 7.50
CA SER A 86 1.83 -16.76 7.39
C SER A 86 1.18 -17.37 8.62
N LEU A 87 1.42 -16.83 9.82
CA LEU A 87 0.83 -17.31 11.07
C LEU A 87 -0.63 -16.84 11.25
N THR A 88 -0.97 -15.66 10.70
CA THR A 88 -2.32 -15.07 10.80
C THR A 88 -3.18 -15.36 9.58
N ALA A 89 -2.65 -16.04 8.56
CA ALA A 89 -3.38 -16.37 7.34
C ALA A 89 -4.70 -17.10 7.65
N PRO A 90 -5.79 -16.78 6.96
CA PRO A 90 -7.07 -17.42 7.16
C PRO A 90 -6.96 -18.92 6.86
N SER A 91 -7.68 -19.74 7.60
CA SER A 91 -7.76 -21.17 7.32
C SER A 91 -8.56 -21.42 6.04
N LYS A 92 -8.07 -22.35 5.21
CA LYS A 92 -8.82 -22.82 4.04
C LYS A 92 -10.10 -23.53 4.47
N GLY A 93 -11.19 -23.31 3.72
CA GLY A 93 -12.47 -23.95 4.00
C GLY A 93 -13.12 -23.48 5.32
N GLY A 94 -13.90 -24.39 5.93
CA GLY A 94 -14.64 -24.13 7.17
C GLY A 94 -15.95 -23.36 6.95
N PRO A 95 -16.64 -22.95 8.04
CA PRO A 95 -17.92 -22.27 7.93
C PRO A 95 -17.75 -20.91 7.24
N THR A 96 -18.68 -20.59 6.34
CA THR A 96 -18.73 -19.28 5.69
C THR A 96 -19.21 -18.18 6.65
N LEU A 97 -19.08 -16.94 6.23
CA LEU A 97 -19.68 -15.80 6.93
C LEU A 97 -21.21 -15.94 6.97
N ARG A 98 -21.84 -15.36 8.03
CA ARG A 98 -23.29 -15.26 8.13
C ARG A 98 -23.84 -14.01 7.42
N ALA A 99 -23.03 -12.98 7.31
CA ALA A 99 -23.36 -11.70 6.67
C ALA A 99 -22.09 -11.00 6.17
N LEU A 100 -22.25 -10.17 5.16
CA LEU A 100 -21.19 -9.28 4.66
C LEU A 100 -21.13 -7.98 5.45
N PRO A 101 -19.97 -7.27 5.46
CA PRO A 101 -19.91 -5.89 5.94
C PRO A 101 -20.88 -5.00 5.14
N LYS A 102 -21.65 -4.19 5.85
CA LYS A 102 -22.60 -3.24 5.25
C LYS A 102 -21.85 -2.05 4.69
N VAL A 103 -22.06 -1.73 3.42
CA VAL A 103 -21.48 -0.58 2.72
C VAL A 103 -22.56 0.29 2.12
N GLY A 104 -22.25 1.58 1.97
CA GLY A 104 -23.18 2.55 1.42
C GLY A 104 -24.46 2.76 2.22
N VAL A 105 -25.47 3.36 1.58
CA VAL A 105 -26.82 3.53 2.11
C VAL A 105 -27.77 2.54 1.43
N GLY A 106 -28.70 1.97 2.23
CA GLY A 106 -29.54 0.87 1.80
C GLY A 106 -30.62 1.29 0.81
N GLY A 107 -30.93 0.36 -0.13
CA GLY A 107 -32.22 0.17 -0.77
C GLY A 107 -32.64 1.16 -1.84
N THR A 108 -32.34 0.82 -3.10
CA THR A 108 -32.93 1.49 -4.30
C THR A 108 -34.37 1.04 -4.59
N SER A 109 -35.08 0.46 -3.66
CA SER A 109 -36.46 0.02 -3.87
C SER A 109 -37.36 1.23 -4.09
N GLY A 110 -37.89 1.40 -5.31
CA GLY A 110 -38.83 2.45 -5.68
C GLY A 110 -38.22 3.73 -6.27
N VAL A 111 -36.90 3.86 -6.37
CA VAL A 111 -36.25 5.02 -7.00
C VAL A 111 -36.31 4.89 -8.52
N LYS A 112 -36.83 5.90 -9.23
CA LYS A 112 -36.70 5.97 -10.68
C LYS A 112 -35.22 6.16 -11.05
N VAL A 113 -34.61 5.10 -11.59
CA VAL A 113 -33.21 5.12 -12.05
C VAL A 113 -33.09 5.96 -13.30
N ALA A 114 -32.13 6.88 -13.36
CA ALA A 114 -31.79 7.62 -14.56
C ALA A 114 -31.37 6.66 -15.70
N LYS A 115 -31.58 7.01 -16.96
CA LYS A 115 -31.14 6.22 -18.13
C LYS A 115 -29.61 6.26 -18.33
N GLU A 116 -28.84 6.37 -17.27
CA GLU A 116 -27.38 6.35 -17.32
C GLU A 116 -26.84 4.94 -17.09
N TYR A 117 -25.65 4.69 -17.65
CA TYR A 117 -24.95 3.43 -17.41
C TYR A 117 -24.68 3.24 -15.91
N ARG A 118 -24.96 2.05 -15.44
CA ARG A 118 -24.60 1.53 -14.12
C ARG A 118 -23.88 0.22 -14.26
N PRO A 119 -22.95 -0.10 -13.36
CA PRO A 119 -22.30 -1.41 -13.37
C PRO A 119 -23.35 -2.48 -13.08
N ALA A 120 -23.21 -3.62 -13.76
CA ALA A 120 -24.02 -4.81 -13.46
C ALA A 120 -23.76 -5.29 -12.03
N HIS A 121 -24.72 -6.01 -11.47
CA HIS A 121 -24.51 -6.75 -10.22
C HIS A 121 -23.29 -7.67 -10.35
N VAL A 122 -22.39 -7.65 -9.37
CA VAL A 122 -21.21 -8.52 -9.36
C VAL A 122 -21.64 -9.89 -8.86
N GLY A 123 -21.63 -10.89 -9.73
CA GLY A 123 -22.08 -12.25 -9.38
C GLY A 123 -21.31 -12.82 -8.19
N ALA A 124 -21.99 -13.53 -7.29
CA ALA A 124 -21.33 -14.23 -6.20
C ALA A 124 -20.42 -15.34 -6.73
N LEU A 125 -19.21 -15.45 -6.18
CA LEU A 125 -18.23 -16.49 -6.54
C LEU A 125 -18.38 -17.76 -5.66
N LEU A 126 -19.11 -17.67 -4.56
CA LEU A 126 -19.33 -18.76 -3.62
C LEU A 126 -20.84 -19.10 -3.52
N THR A 127 -21.15 -20.37 -3.39
CA THR A 127 -22.52 -20.87 -3.21
C THR A 127 -22.71 -21.41 -1.80
N PRO A 128 -23.81 -21.08 -1.11
CA PRO A 128 -24.81 -20.10 -1.50
C PRO A 128 -24.31 -18.64 -1.41
N ALA A 129 -24.86 -17.77 -2.26
CA ALA A 129 -24.62 -16.34 -2.16
C ALA A 129 -25.16 -15.80 -0.83
N LEU A 130 -24.46 -14.83 -0.25
CA LEU A 130 -24.95 -14.11 0.93
C LEU A 130 -25.90 -12.98 0.53
N PRO A 131 -26.86 -12.62 1.36
CA PRO A 131 -27.73 -11.47 1.09
C PRO A 131 -26.92 -10.19 0.86
N GLY A 132 -27.17 -9.50 -0.25
CA GLY A 132 -26.47 -8.27 -0.64
C GLY A 132 -25.07 -8.48 -1.26
N GLU A 133 -24.62 -9.71 -1.42
CA GLU A 133 -23.31 -9.99 -2.04
C GLU A 133 -23.27 -9.50 -3.48
N GLY A 134 -22.30 -8.63 -3.80
CA GLY A 134 -22.11 -8.03 -5.12
C GLY A 134 -23.13 -6.96 -5.51
N VAL A 135 -24.08 -6.62 -4.62
CA VAL A 135 -25.06 -5.55 -4.86
C VAL A 135 -24.41 -4.19 -4.67
N TRP A 136 -24.66 -3.28 -5.61
CA TRP A 136 -24.14 -1.92 -5.56
C TRP A 136 -25.05 -1.01 -4.73
N HIS A 137 -24.48 -0.27 -3.79
CA HIS A 137 -25.14 0.68 -2.90
C HIS A 137 -24.59 2.09 -3.11
N ALA A 138 -25.43 3.10 -3.10
CA ALA A 138 -25.02 4.51 -3.17
C ALA A 138 -24.27 4.92 -1.89
N THR A 139 -23.38 5.90 -2.00
CA THR A 139 -22.63 6.42 -0.83
C THR A 139 -23.42 7.47 -0.04
N ARG A 140 -24.41 8.10 -0.66
CA ARG A 140 -25.23 9.18 -0.08
C ARG A 140 -26.71 8.98 -0.30
N PRO A 141 -27.56 9.30 0.68
CA PRO A 141 -29.00 9.44 0.46
C PRO A 141 -29.28 10.52 -0.58
N GLY A 142 -30.32 10.29 -1.39
CA GLY A 142 -30.74 11.22 -2.44
C GLY A 142 -29.93 11.17 -3.74
N LEU A 143 -28.84 10.42 -3.78
CA LEU A 143 -28.04 10.19 -5.01
C LEU A 143 -28.31 8.82 -5.65
N GLU A 144 -29.27 8.05 -5.14
CA GLU A 144 -29.53 6.67 -5.58
C GLU A 144 -29.99 6.58 -7.04
N ALA A 145 -30.67 7.62 -7.54
CA ALA A 145 -31.14 7.66 -8.93
C ALA A 145 -29.98 7.76 -9.94
N SER A 146 -28.93 8.48 -9.60
CA SER A 146 -27.75 8.71 -10.44
C SER A 146 -26.48 8.85 -9.60
N PRO A 147 -26.04 7.76 -8.96
CA PRO A 147 -24.96 7.80 -7.99
C PRO A 147 -23.62 8.04 -8.67
N PRO A 148 -22.84 9.02 -8.18
CA PRO A 148 -21.48 9.24 -8.67
C PRO A 148 -20.48 8.17 -8.17
N VAL A 149 -20.75 7.57 -7.01
CA VAL A 149 -19.97 6.50 -6.42
C VAL A 149 -20.90 5.43 -5.87
N LEU A 150 -20.59 4.17 -6.17
CA LEU A 150 -21.30 2.99 -5.67
C LEU A 150 -20.30 2.10 -4.91
N LEU A 151 -20.77 1.46 -3.86
CA LEU A 151 -19.99 0.52 -3.05
C LEU A 151 -20.63 -0.86 -3.07
N SER A 152 -19.79 -1.90 -3.01
CA SER A 152 -20.24 -3.28 -2.90
C SER A 152 -19.24 -4.10 -2.08
N THR A 153 -19.67 -5.29 -1.63
CA THR A 153 -18.82 -6.29 -0.97
C THR A 153 -19.14 -7.67 -1.51
N LEU A 154 -18.12 -8.51 -1.63
CA LEU A 154 -18.28 -9.90 -2.02
C LEU A 154 -17.19 -10.79 -1.40
N ARG A 155 -17.48 -12.08 -1.26
CA ARG A 155 -16.45 -13.09 -0.98
C ARG A 155 -15.77 -13.43 -2.30
N ASN A 156 -14.47 -13.21 -2.37
CA ASN A 156 -13.76 -13.27 -3.66
C ASN A 156 -12.81 -14.46 -3.80
N GLN A 157 -12.71 -15.31 -2.79
CA GLN A 157 -11.82 -16.47 -2.77
C GLN A 157 -12.56 -17.73 -2.32
N PRO A 158 -12.91 -18.67 -3.23
CA PRO A 158 -13.62 -19.90 -2.88
C PRO A 158 -12.90 -20.77 -1.84
N GLU A 159 -11.56 -20.77 -1.84
CA GLU A 159 -10.77 -21.50 -0.84
C GLU A 159 -10.83 -20.89 0.57
N TYR A 160 -11.18 -19.61 0.66
CA TYR A 160 -11.24 -18.82 1.90
C TYR A 160 -12.61 -18.15 2.06
N PRO A 161 -13.65 -18.90 2.42
CA PRO A 161 -15.06 -18.44 2.36
C PRO A 161 -15.41 -17.31 3.34
N ARG A 162 -14.44 -16.87 4.17
CA ARG A 162 -14.58 -15.74 5.09
C ARG A 162 -13.86 -14.48 4.59
N VAL A 163 -13.07 -14.59 3.53
CA VAL A 163 -12.35 -13.45 2.98
C VAL A 163 -13.28 -12.61 2.13
N VAL A 164 -13.32 -11.31 2.40
CA VAL A 164 -14.20 -10.33 1.75
C VAL A 164 -13.36 -9.27 1.04
N ALA A 165 -13.73 -8.98 -0.20
CA ALA A 165 -13.28 -7.80 -0.92
C ALA A 165 -14.34 -6.71 -0.89
N GLY A 166 -13.92 -5.47 -0.69
CA GLY A 166 -14.72 -4.26 -0.89
C GLY A 166 -14.47 -3.71 -2.28
N LEU A 167 -15.53 -3.24 -2.92
CA LEU A 167 -15.51 -2.63 -4.25
C LEU A 167 -16.08 -1.22 -4.19
N ALA A 168 -15.51 -0.32 -5.00
CA ALA A 168 -16.10 0.98 -5.28
C ALA A 168 -16.09 1.23 -6.79
N TRP A 169 -17.24 1.55 -7.36
CA TRP A 169 -17.39 2.01 -8.74
C TRP A 169 -17.57 3.51 -8.76
N ILE A 170 -16.84 4.22 -9.61
CA ILE A 170 -16.78 5.68 -9.69
C ILE A 170 -17.19 6.11 -11.11
N ASN A 171 -18.30 6.83 -11.22
CA ASN A 171 -18.80 7.38 -12.47
C ASN A 171 -17.94 8.59 -12.90
N THR A 172 -17.03 8.40 -13.83
CA THR A 172 -16.08 9.42 -14.27
C THR A 172 -16.75 10.60 -15.03
N LYS A 173 -17.95 10.39 -15.55
CA LYS A 173 -18.74 11.47 -16.17
C LYS A 173 -19.32 12.43 -15.14
N ARG A 174 -19.48 11.99 -13.87
CA ARG A 174 -20.05 12.76 -12.76
C ARG A 174 -19.03 13.18 -11.72
N THR A 175 -17.81 12.72 -11.87
CA THR A 175 -16.75 12.97 -10.89
C THR A 175 -15.51 13.58 -11.52
N VAL A 176 -14.71 14.22 -10.71
CA VAL A 176 -13.36 14.66 -11.02
C VAL A 176 -12.42 13.95 -10.04
N VAL A 177 -11.43 13.26 -10.58
CA VAL A 177 -10.37 12.62 -9.78
C VAL A 177 -9.15 13.52 -9.76
N THR A 178 -8.54 13.68 -8.58
CA THR A 178 -7.34 14.51 -8.41
C THR A 178 -6.31 13.74 -7.59
N LEU A 179 -5.04 13.82 -8.00
CA LEU A 179 -3.90 13.28 -7.27
C LEU A 179 -3.34 14.35 -6.33
N HIS A 180 -3.14 13.99 -5.07
CA HIS A 180 -2.52 14.84 -4.05
C HIS A 180 -1.20 14.23 -3.60
N PRO A 181 -0.08 14.98 -3.66
CA PRO A 181 1.15 14.57 -3.00
C PRO A 181 0.96 14.50 -1.49
N GLY A 182 1.57 13.52 -0.85
CA GLY A 182 1.69 13.48 0.60
C GLY A 182 2.95 14.18 1.10
N ARG A 183 3.18 14.15 2.40
CA ARG A 183 4.32 14.81 3.05
C ARG A 183 5.65 14.14 2.70
N LEU A 184 5.68 12.81 2.67
CA LEU A 184 6.88 12.01 2.42
C LEU A 184 6.91 11.42 1.01
N GLU A 185 5.75 10.97 0.50
CA GLU A 185 5.61 10.42 -0.84
C GLU A 185 4.78 11.35 -1.75
N PRO A 186 5.18 11.46 -3.01
CA PRO A 186 6.36 10.87 -3.65
C PRO A 186 7.67 11.46 -3.11
N SER A 187 8.71 10.63 -2.98
CA SER A 187 10.01 11.00 -2.42
C SER A 187 10.87 11.83 -3.41
N VAL A 188 10.28 12.85 -3.99
CA VAL A 188 10.90 13.80 -4.91
C VAL A 188 10.55 15.23 -4.53
N SER A 189 11.37 16.20 -4.99
CA SER A 189 11.11 17.62 -4.76
C SER A 189 9.97 18.10 -5.67
N LEU A 190 8.89 18.57 -5.05
CA LEU A 190 7.71 19.11 -5.75
C LEU A 190 6.92 20.05 -4.83
N PRO A 191 6.09 20.95 -5.39
CA PRO A 191 5.07 21.66 -4.62
C PRO A 191 4.02 20.67 -4.08
N ARG A 192 3.93 20.52 -2.75
CA ARG A 192 3.05 19.49 -2.14
C ARG A 192 1.64 19.99 -1.85
N GLY A 193 1.43 21.30 -1.84
CA GLY A 193 0.13 21.87 -1.45
C GLY A 193 -0.20 21.58 0.01
N ALA A 194 -1.46 21.38 0.31
CA ALA A 194 -1.94 21.11 1.68
C ALA A 194 -1.65 19.66 2.17
N MET A 195 -1.32 18.74 1.28
CA MET A 195 -1.12 17.32 1.57
C MET A 195 -2.36 16.63 2.19
N GLU A 196 -3.49 17.30 2.11
CA GLU A 196 -4.82 16.88 2.59
C GLU A 196 -5.88 17.29 1.59
N VAL A 197 -7.12 16.88 1.81
CA VAL A 197 -8.28 17.40 1.06
C VAL A 197 -8.44 18.90 1.37
N PRO A 198 -8.26 19.80 0.40
CA PRO A 198 -8.40 21.23 0.63
C PRO A 198 -9.78 21.60 1.21
N HIS A 199 -9.82 22.43 2.26
CA HIS A 199 -11.06 22.81 2.93
C HIS A 199 -12.11 23.34 1.97
N ALA A 200 -11.71 24.18 1.00
CA ALA A 200 -12.62 24.73 -0.01
C ALA A 200 -13.25 23.67 -0.93
N ALA A 201 -12.63 22.49 -1.06
CA ALA A 201 -13.12 21.42 -1.93
C ALA A 201 -13.99 20.37 -1.19
N ARG A 202 -14.01 20.38 0.15
CA ARG A 202 -14.73 19.38 0.97
C ARG A 202 -16.23 19.33 0.70
N GLY A 203 -16.85 20.44 0.29
CA GLY A 203 -18.28 20.48 -0.10
C GLY A 203 -18.63 19.52 -1.24
N ARG A 204 -17.70 19.28 -2.17
CA ARG A 204 -17.86 18.41 -3.33
C ARG A 204 -17.21 17.03 -3.15
N LEU A 205 -16.56 16.75 -2.03
CA LEU A 205 -15.85 15.49 -1.81
C LEU A 205 -16.82 14.32 -1.69
N LEU A 206 -16.60 13.27 -2.46
CA LEU A 206 -17.40 12.04 -2.47
C LEU A 206 -16.63 10.85 -1.89
N ALA A 207 -15.34 10.73 -2.24
CA ALA A 207 -14.47 9.67 -1.76
C ALA A 207 -13.00 10.06 -1.82
N THR A 208 -12.18 9.31 -1.10
CA THR A 208 -10.71 9.34 -1.18
C THR A 208 -10.17 7.92 -1.18
N PHE A 209 -9.03 7.67 -1.81
CA PHE A 209 -8.37 6.37 -1.78
C PHE A 209 -6.84 6.49 -1.88
N ASN A 210 -6.16 5.46 -1.39
CA ASN A 210 -4.70 5.40 -1.39
C ASN A 210 -4.12 5.33 -2.81
N SER A 211 -2.91 5.82 -2.95
CA SER A 211 -2.10 5.67 -4.15
C SER A 211 -1.28 4.36 -4.14
N GLY A 212 -0.28 4.26 -5.00
CA GLY A 212 0.58 3.10 -5.16
C GLY A 212 1.72 3.02 -4.15
N PHE A 213 2.67 2.13 -4.43
CA PHE A 213 3.88 1.94 -3.64
C PHE A 213 4.75 3.20 -3.59
N LYS A 214 5.69 3.25 -2.64
CA LYS A 214 6.75 4.25 -2.68
C LYS A 214 7.44 4.24 -4.04
N LEU A 215 7.86 5.41 -4.53
CA LEU A 215 8.59 5.46 -5.80
C LEU A 215 9.90 4.66 -5.77
N SER A 216 10.53 4.56 -4.59
CA SER A 216 11.71 3.71 -4.37
C SER A 216 11.44 2.23 -4.65
N ASP A 217 10.21 1.75 -4.37
CA ASP A 217 9.82 0.34 -4.49
C ASP A 217 9.27 0.02 -5.89
N SER A 218 8.36 0.85 -6.40
CA SER A 218 7.74 0.65 -7.71
C SER A 218 8.65 1.03 -8.88
N LYS A 219 9.63 1.92 -8.66
CA LYS A 219 10.43 2.57 -9.71
C LYS A 219 9.57 3.32 -10.74
N GLY A 220 8.31 3.54 -10.44
CA GLY A 220 7.36 4.22 -11.31
C GLY A 220 7.53 5.74 -11.29
N GLY A 221 6.86 6.41 -12.22
CA GLY A 221 6.87 7.87 -12.35
C GLY A 221 5.75 8.56 -11.59
N PHE A 222 5.91 9.88 -11.48
CA PHE A 222 4.94 10.76 -10.84
C PHE A 222 4.84 12.10 -11.57
N ALA A 223 3.63 12.49 -11.91
CA ALA A 223 3.33 13.80 -12.49
C ALA A 223 2.05 14.36 -11.88
N VAL A 224 2.01 15.64 -11.62
CA VAL A 224 0.86 16.37 -11.09
C VAL A 224 0.90 17.82 -11.54
N GLY A 225 -0.27 18.45 -11.70
CA GLY A 225 -0.35 19.85 -12.17
C GLY A 225 0.25 20.07 -13.56
N GLY A 226 0.16 19.05 -14.43
CA GLY A 226 0.72 19.15 -15.79
C GLY A 226 2.25 19.02 -15.85
N GLN A 227 2.93 18.64 -14.75
CA GLN A 227 4.39 18.57 -14.69
C GLN A 227 4.86 17.21 -14.19
N THR A 228 5.91 16.67 -14.81
CA THR A 228 6.59 15.42 -14.41
C THR A 228 7.65 15.72 -13.35
N TYR A 229 7.54 15.08 -12.19
CA TYR A 229 8.49 15.20 -11.08
C TYR A 229 9.36 13.95 -10.89
N ALA A 230 8.83 12.77 -11.23
CA ALA A 230 9.61 11.54 -11.37
C ALA A 230 9.37 10.97 -12.75
N LYS A 231 10.44 10.51 -13.41
CA LYS A 231 10.40 9.97 -14.77
C LYS A 231 9.43 8.81 -14.88
N LEU A 232 8.57 8.86 -15.87
CA LEU A 232 7.65 7.78 -16.20
C LEU A 232 8.38 6.65 -16.93
N GLN A 233 7.93 5.44 -16.71
CA GLN A 233 8.51 4.22 -17.30
C GLN A 233 7.51 3.58 -18.27
N ASN A 234 7.93 3.29 -19.48
CA ASN A 234 7.13 2.49 -20.41
C ASN A 234 6.91 1.08 -19.86
N GLY A 235 5.71 0.54 -20.02
CA GLY A 235 5.34 -0.79 -19.50
C GLY A 235 4.77 -0.79 -18.09
N GLN A 236 4.85 0.34 -17.37
CA GLN A 236 4.25 0.46 -16.06
C GLN A 236 2.77 0.87 -16.17
N ALA A 237 1.94 0.25 -15.34
CA ALA A 237 0.55 0.67 -15.24
C ALA A 237 0.45 2.07 -14.64
N THR A 238 -0.39 2.90 -15.23
CA THR A 238 -0.53 4.31 -14.91
C THR A 238 -1.99 4.68 -14.74
N LEU A 239 -2.35 5.19 -13.57
CA LEU A 239 -3.58 5.96 -13.41
C LEU A 239 -3.29 7.39 -13.88
N VAL A 240 -3.94 7.79 -14.97
CA VAL A 240 -3.74 9.07 -15.64
C VAL A 240 -5.03 9.90 -15.62
N GLY A 241 -4.89 11.18 -15.35
CA GLY A 241 -5.98 12.16 -15.48
C GLY A 241 -5.63 13.21 -16.51
N TYR A 242 -6.62 13.69 -17.22
CA TYR A 242 -6.51 14.65 -18.30
C TYR A 242 -7.14 15.99 -17.92
N ASN A 243 -6.77 17.05 -18.63
CA ASN A 243 -7.26 18.41 -18.36
C ASN A 243 -8.76 18.59 -18.62
N ASP A 244 -9.36 17.75 -19.44
CA ASP A 244 -10.81 17.71 -19.67
C ASP A 244 -11.56 16.95 -18.54
N GLY A 245 -10.81 16.39 -17.60
CA GLY A 245 -11.31 15.70 -16.41
C GLY A 245 -11.67 14.23 -16.63
N HIS A 246 -11.38 13.64 -17.81
CA HIS A 246 -11.46 12.20 -17.91
C HIS A 246 -10.22 11.53 -17.29
N VAL A 247 -10.32 10.25 -16.95
CA VAL A 247 -9.25 9.44 -16.37
C VAL A 247 -9.15 8.12 -17.10
N ASP A 248 -7.96 7.51 -17.07
CA ASP A 248 -7.73 6.18 -17.62
C ASP A 248 -6.71 5.40 -16.76
N VAL A 249 -6.77 4.08 -16.86
CA VAL A 249 -5.76 3.15 -16.35
C VAL A 249 -5.14 2.45 -17.56
N LEU A 250 -3.88 2.69 -17.82
CA LEU A 250 -3.24 2.22 -19.05
C LEU A 250 -1.82 1.71 -18.81
N ASP A 251 -1.35 0.88 -19.74
CA ASP A 251 0.06 0.55 -19.92
C ASP A 251 0.76 1.76 -20.56
N TRP A 252 1.65 2.41 -19.83
CA TRP A 252 2.29 3.63 -20.29
C TRP A 252 3.23 3.38 -21.46
N ARG A 253 3.13 4.21 -22.52
CA ARG A 253 3.94 4.11 -23.75
C ARG A 253 4.42 5.46 -24.27
N TYR A 254 4.31 6.52 -23.47
CA TYR A 254 4.57 7.91 -23.90
C TYR A 254 5.94 8.43 -23.47
N GLY A 255 6.87 7.55 -23.04
CA GLY A 255 8.21 7.95 -22.60
C GLY A 255 8.25 8.50 -21.18
N GLU A 256 9.31 9.25 -20.86
CA GLU A 256 9.65 9.65 -19.50
C GLU A 256 8.82 10.81 -18.93
N ARG A 257 8.05 11.50 -19.77
CA ARG A 257 7.27 12.71 -19.38
C ARG A 257 5.83 12.60 -19.84
N ILE A 258 4.95 13.27 -19.12
CA ILE A 258 3.54 13.36 -19.55
C ILE A 258 3.43 14.21 -20.81
N PRO A 259 2.59 13.82 -21.78
CA PRO A 259 2.25 14.64 -22.94
C PRO A 259 1.35 15.81 -22.55
N ALA A 260 1.20 16.76 -23.47
CA ALA A 260 0.23 17.85 -23.33
C ALA A 260 -1.19 17.29 -23.13
N GLY A 261 -1.98 17.95 -22.29
CA GLY A 261 -3.34 17.53 -21.96
C GLY A 261 -3.45 16.58 -20.76
N VAL A 262 -2.35 16.00 -20.28
CA VAL A 262 -2.32 15.21 -19.04
C VAL A 262 -2.14 16.11 -17.83
N SER A 263 -3.06 16.01 -16.86
CA SER A 263 -3.01 16.76 -15.60
C SER A 263 -2.22 16.05 -14.51
N PHE A 264 -2.33 14.73 -14.44
CA PHE A 264 -1.54 13.88 -13.53
C PHE A 264 -1.29 12.50 -14.12
N ALA A 265 -0.22 11.87 -13.68
CA ALA A 265 0.08 10.47 -13.94
C ALA A 265 0.76 9.85 -12.72
N ARG A 266 0.24 8.75 -12.23
CA ARG A 266 0.81 8.00 -11.12
C ARG A 266 1.00 6.55 -11.53
N GLN A 267 2.26 6.16 -11.59
CA GLN A 267 2.64 4.79 -11.95
C GLN A 267 2.78 3.90 -10.72
N ASN A 268 2.53 2.63 -10.94
CA ASN A 268 2.94 1.58 -10.03
C ASN A 268 3.64 0.48 -10.87
N LEU A 269 3.39 -0.78 -10.58
CA LEU A 269 3.93 -1.96 -11.27
C LEU A 269 3.15 -2.21 -12.58
N PRO A 270 3.49 -3.22 -13.41
CA PRO A 270 2.73 -3.50 -14.63
C PRO A 270 1.24 -3.77 -14.39
N LEU A 271 0.41 -3.70 -15.42
CA LEU A 271 -1.03 -4.02 -15.33
C LEU A 271 -1.25 -5.44 -14.82
N ILE A 272 -2.17 -5.61 -13.87
CA ILE A 272 -2.62 -6.91 -13.37
C ILE A 272 -3.81 -7.47 -14.19
N VAL A 273 -4.56 -6.60 -14.87
CA VAL A 273 -5.56 -6.92 -15.89
C VAL A 273 -5.27 -6.07 -17.12
N ASN A 274 -5.27 -6.66 -18.29
CA ASN A 274 -5.14 -5.97 -19.56
C ASN A 274 -6.08 -6.58 -20.61
N GLU A 275 -6.77 -5.74 -21.38
CA GLU A 275 -7.73 -6.16 -22.43
C GLU A 275 -8.76 -7.18 -21.92
N GLY A 276 -9.25 -7.00 -20.69
CA GLY A 276 -10.22 -7.92 -20.10
C GLY A 276 -9.66 -9.32 -19.77
N ARG A 277 -8.35 -9.45 -19.61
CA ARG A 277 -7.67 -10.70 -19.25
C ARG A 277 -6.68 -10.48 -18.12
N LEU A 278 -6.51 -11.50 -17.28
CA LEU A 278 -5.48 -11.49 -16.25
C LEU A 278 -4.08 -11.45 -16.88
N ASN A 279 -3.18 -10.69 -16.26
CA ASN A 279 -1.78 -10.73 -16.66
C ASN A 279 -1.22 -12.15 -16.44
N PRO A 280 -0.61 -12.79 -17.45
CA PRO A 280 -0.11 -14.17 -17.33
C PRO A 280 1.06 -14.30 -16.34
N ASN A 281 1.72 -13.19 -15.99
CA ASN A 281 2.91 -13.17 -15.12
C ASN A 281 2.59 -12.86 -13.64
N LEU A 282 1.32 -12.90 -13.22
CA LEU A 282 0.95 -12.61 -11.82
C LEU A 282 1.69 -13.45 -10.78
N ALA A 283 2.20 -14.61 -11.16
CA ALA A 283 2.98 -15.49 -10.28
C ALA A 283 4.46 -15.09 -10.15
N SER A 284 4.97 -14.14 -10.93
CA SER A 284 6.40 -13.78 -10.99
C SER A 284 6.94 -13.08 -9.74
N GLY A 285 6.07 -12.61 -8.86
CA GLY A 285 6.45 -11.91 -7.63
C GLY A 285 6.75 -10.41 -7.82
N GLU A 286 6.56 -9.85 -9.01
CA GLU A 286 6.78 -8.42 -9.28
C GLU A 286 5.88 -7.53 -8.42
N TRP A 287 4.65 -7.97 -8.15
CA TRP A 287 3.65 -7.25 -7.35
C TRP A 287 3.84 -7.50 -5.84
N GLY A 288 4.87 -6.89 -5.26
CA GLY A 288 5.26 -7.07 -3.88
C GLY A 288 6.28 -8.19 -3.71
N ALA A 289 7.48 -8.01 -4.25
CA ALA A 289 8.57 -8.99 -4.28
C ALA A 289 8.91 -9.59 -2.90
N THR A 290 8.68 -8.85 -1.82
CA THR A 290 8.97 -9.29 -0.45
C THR A 290 7.92 -10.25 0.12
N VAL A 291 6.69 -10.17 -0.36
CA VAL A 291 5.57 -10.99 0.13
C VAL A 291 5.06 -11.97 -0.94
N GLY A 292 5.28 -11.70 -2.24
CA GLY A 292 4.91 -12.57 -3.35
C GLY A 292 3.44 -13.01 -3.36
N ASN A 293 3.10 -13.96 -4.24
CA ASN A 293 1.75 -14.54 -4.30
C ASN A 293 1.46 -15.60 -3.22
N ARG A 294 2.43 -15.99 -2.44
CA ARG A 294 2.29 -17.06 -1.43
C ARG A 294 1.78 -16.55 -0.09
N VAL A 295 1.88 -15.26 0.14
CA VAL A 295 1.46 -14.63 1.39
C VAL A 295 0.19 -13.82 1.14
N LEU A 296 -0.84 -14.11 1.92
CA LEU A 296 -2.08 -13.36 1.93
C LEU A 296 -1.87 -12.08 2.73
N VAL A 297 -2.07 -10.92 2.10
CA VAL A 297 -1.88 -9.60 2.71
C VAL A 297 -3.02 -8.66 2.30
N TRP A 298 -3.12 -7.51 2.94
CA TRP A 298 -3.92 -6.42 2.40
C TRP A 298 -3.44 -6.07 1.00
N ARG A 299 -4.38 -5.93 0.08
CA ARG A 299 -4.11 -5.41 -1.26
C ARG A 299 -5.20 -4.47 -1.69
N SER A 300 -4.82 -3.48 -2.49
CA SER A 300 -5.73 -2.59 -3.19
C SER A 300 -5.35 -2.46 -4.65
N GLY A 301 -6.32 -2.10 -5.47
CA GLY A 301 -6.12 -1.87 -6.89
C GLY A 301 -7.20 -0.99 -7.48
N ILE A 302 -6.89 -0.42 -8.64
CA ILE A 302 -7.79 0.41 -9.41
C ILE A 302 -7.83 -0.10 -10.86
N GLY A 303 -9.01 -0.22 -11.41
CA GLY A 303 -9.23 -0.56 -12.80
C GLY A 303 -10.16 0.41 -13.48
N ILE A 304 -10.31 0.23 -14.78
CA ILE A 304 -11.26 0.95 -15.61
C ILE A 304 -12.16 -0.03 -16.35
N ASP A 305 -13.48 0.23 -16.38
CA ASP A 305 -14.44 -0.56 -17.16
C ASP A 305 -14.45 -0.15 -18.64
N SER A 306 -15.19 -0.89 -19.46
CA SER A 306 -15.34 -0.59 -20.90
C SER A 306 -16.07 0.71 -21.21
N HIS A 307 -16.68 1.35 -20.23
CA HIS A 307 -17.39 2.64 -20.33
C HIS A 307 -16.56 3.81 -19.81
N GLY A 308 -15.31 3.55 -19.35
CA GLY A 308 -14.41 4.57 -18.84
C GLY A 308 -14.65 4.96 -17.39
N ASN A 309 -15.35 4.12 -16.60
CA ASN A 309 -15.54 4.35 -15.16
C ASN A 309 -14.49 3.59 -14.35
N LEU A 310 -14.09 4.14 -13.22
CA LEU A 310 -13.11 3.50 -12.36
C LEU A 310 -13.75 2.46 -11.43
N ILE A 311 -13.01 1.38 -11.18
CA ILE A 311 -13.36 0.33 -10.21
C ILE A 311 -12.19 0.17 -9.25
N TYR A 312 -12.39 0.55 -7.99
CA TYR A 312 -11.44 0.26 -6.91
C TYR A 312 -11.82 -1.06 -6.25
N ALA A 313 -10.81 -1.85 -5.88
CA ALA A 313 -10.99 -3.05 -5.07
C ALA A 313 -9.94 -3.07 -3.96
N ALA A 314 -10.34 -3.56 -2.77
CA ALA A 314 -9.42 -3.83 -1.68
C ALA A 314 -9.92 -4.98 -0.81
N GLY A 315 -9.00 -5.66 -0.15
CA GLY A 315 -9.32 -6.69 0.83
C GLY A 315 -8.10 -7.09 1.64
N GLU A 316 -8.38 -7.58 2.84
CA GLU A 316 -7.42 -8.32 3.63
C GLU A 316 -7.24 -9.72 3.05
N ASP A 317 -6.12 -10.37 3.32
CA ASP A 317 -5.84 -11.75 2.90
C ASP A 317 -5.95 -11.96 1.37
N GLN A 318 -5.44 -11.01 0.59
CA GLN A 318 -5.43 -11.10 -0.88
C GLN A 318 -4.05 -11.50 -1.41
N THR A 319 -4.06 -12.28 -2.49
CA THR A 319 -2.93 -12.37 -3.42
C THR A 319 -3.12 -11.36 -4.54
N VAL A 320 -2.07 -11.08 -5.34
CA VAL A 320 -2.23 -10.26 -6.54
C VAL A 320 -3.21 -10.91 -7.53
N SER A 321 -3.22 -12.24 -7.62
CA SER A 321 -4.14 -12.98 -8.49
C SER A 321 -5.59 -12.85 -8.04
N SER A 322 -5.88 -12.93 -6.72
CA SER A 322 -7.23 -12.74 -6.21
C SER A 322 -7.72 -11.30 -6.39
N LEU A 323 -6.85 -10.30 -6.19
CA LEU A 323 -7.16 -8.90 -6.47
C LEU A 323 -7.46 -8.67 -7.95
N ALA A 324 -6.60 -9.16 -8.85
CA ALA A 324 -6.79 -9.03 -10.29
C ALA A 324 -8.09 -9.72 -10.75
N SER A 325 -8.35 -10.93 -10.26
CA SER A 325 -9.60 -11.66 -10.55
C SER A 325 -10.83 -10.90 -10.05
N THR A 326 -10.74 -10.26 -8.87
CA THR A 326 -11.83 -9.45 -8.32
C THR A 326 -12.13 -8.24 -9.18
N LEU A 327 -11.11 -7.50 -9.63
CA LEU A 327 -11.27 -6.34 -10.50
C LEU A 327 -11.84 -6.75 -11.88
N LEU A 328 -11.32 -7.84 -12.46
CA LEU A 328 -11.84 -8.39 -13.71
C LEU A 328 -13.30 -8.82 -13.56
N HIS A 329 -13.65 -9.53 -12.49
CA HIS A 329 -15.01 -9.98 -12.20
C HIS A 329 -15.99 -8.81 -11.98
N ALA A 330 -15.50 -7.71 -11.41
CA ALA A 330 -16.26 -6.47 -11.27
C ALA A 330 -16.38 -5.67 -12.58
N GLY A 331 -15.78 -6.12 -13.69
CA GLY A 331 -15.91 -5.53 -15.02
C GLY A 331 -14.73 -4.67 -15.48
N ALA A 332 -13.61 -4.67 -14.78
CA ALA A 332 -12.42 -3.95 -15.23
C ALA A 332 -11.83 -4.57 -16.49
N VAL A 333 -11.56 -3.77 -17.51
CA VAL A 333 -10.85 -4.19 -18.74
C VAL A 333 -9.37 -3.92 -18.66
N ARG A 334 -8.93 -2.96 -17.86
CA ARG A 334 -7.55 -2.73 -17.43
C ARG A 334 -7.52 -2.44 -15.95
N ALA A 335 -6.50 -2.94 -15.24
CA ALA A 335 -6.35 -2.68 -13.82
C ALA A 335 -4.89 -2.73 -13.39
N MET A 336 -4.58 -1.95 -12.36
CA MET A 336 -3.29 -1.88 -11.69
C MET A 336 -3.43 -2.13 -10.20
N GLU A 337 -2.39 -2.70 -9.60
CA GLU A 337 -2.25 -2.76 -8.15
C GLU A 337 -1.90 -1.37 -7.60
N LEU A 338 -2.45 -1.04 -6.43
CA LEU A 338 -2.07 0.11 -5.61
C LEU A 338 -1.26 -0.39 -4.39
N ASP A 339 -1.26 0.37 -3.27
CA ASP A 339 -0.52 -0.06 -2.08
C ASP A 339 -1.09 -1.36 -1.48
N ILE A 340 -0.19 -2.18 -0.93
CA ILE A 340 -0.52 -3.48 -0.31
C ILE A 340 -0.19 -3.54 1.18
N ASN A 341 0.37 -2.48 1.73
CA ASN A 341 0.64 -2.41 3.14
C ASN A 341 -0.67 -2.13 3.90
N SER A 342 -0.97 -2.98 4.89
CA SER A 342 -2.19 -2.90 5.69
C SER A 342 -2.44 -1.52 6.31
N TYR A 343 -1.39 -0.75 6.57
CA TYR A 343 -1.48 0.59 7.12
C TYR A 343 -1.86 1.64 6.07
N TRP A 344 -1.56 1.40 4.78
CA TRP A 344 -1.77 2.39 3.73
C TRP A 344 -3.01 2.14 2.89
N VAL A 345 -3.48 0.89 2.77
CA VAL A 345 -4.71 0.56 2.04
C VAL A 345 -5.90 1.29 2.66
N SER A 346 -6.60 2.07 1.86
CA SER A 346 -7.79 2.82 2.31
C SER A 346 -8.67 3.25 1.13
N PHE A 347 -9.96 3.13 1.32
CA PHE A 347 -10.98 3.81 0.54
C PHE A 347 -12.01 4.36 1.53
N ILE A 348 -12.24 5.66 1.47
CA ILE A 348 -13.13 6.38 2.38
C ILE A 348 -14.22 7.05 1.55
N SER A 349 -15.47 6.77 1.85
CA SER A 349 -16.63 7.48 1.30
C SER A 349 -17.15 8.52 2.30
N TYR A 350 -17.73 9.59 1.80
CA TYR A 350 -18.30 10.68 2.61
C TYR A 350 -19.81 10.73 2.40
N GLY A 351 -20.57 10.43 3.46
CA GLY A 351 -22.01 10.27 3.42
C GLY A 351 -22.79 11.59 3.26
N ALA A 352 -22.17 12.73 3.58
CA ALA A 352 -22.76 14.06 3.42
C ALA A 352 -21.74 15.06 2.85
N PRO A 353 -22.21 16.21 2.28
CA PRO A 353 -21.34 17.30 1.84
C PRO A 353 -20.49 17.86 3.00
N GLY A 354 -19.35 18.49 2.68
CA GLY A 354 -18.43 19.02 3.71
C GLY A 354 -17.43 18.00 4.23
N ALA A 355 -17.32 16.84 3.60
CA ALA A 355 -16.54 15.69 4.06
C ALA A 355 -17.10 15.07 5.37
N GLU A 356 -18.40 15.25 5.57
CA GLU A 356 -19.11 14.68 6.72
C GLU A 356 -19.41 13.18 6.53
N GLU A 357 -19.64 12.49 7.63
CA GLU A 357 -19.94 11.05 7.69
C GLU A 357 -18.90 10.18 6.96
N PRO A 358 -17.59 10.35 7.24
CA PRO A 358 -16.57 9.55 6.62
C PRO A 358 -16.67 8.08 7.03
N LYS A 359 -16.64 7.15 6.06
CA LYS A 359 -16.72 5.70 6.32
C LYS A 359 -15.67 4.96 5.50
N ASN A 360 -14.90 4.11 6.15
CA ASN A 360 -14.03 3.16 5.47
C ASN A 360 -14.86 2.13 4.69
N LEU A 361 -14.39 1.73 3.52
CA LEU A 361 -15.03 0.71 2.67
C LEU A 361 -15.13 -0.65 3.40
N LEU A 362 -14.10 -1.03 4.13
CA LEU A 362 -14.09 -2.26 4.93
C LEU A 362 -13.76 -1.93 6.40
N PRO A 363 -14.39 -2.63 7.37
CA PRO A 363 -14.16 -2.39 8.81
C PRO A 363 -12.71 -2.62 9.24
N GLY A 364 -11.99 -3.53 8.56
CA GLY A 364 -10.58 -3.85 8.87
C GLY A 364 -9.55 -2.85 8.34
N MET A 365 -9.93 -1.78 7.64
CA MET A 365 -8.99 -0.74 7.22
C MET A 365 -8.41 -0.02 8.43
N ASN A 366 -7.08 -0.04 8.57
CA ASN A 366 -6.36 0.32 9.79
C ASN A 366 -6.31 1.83 10.09
N ARG A 367 -6.58 2.68 9.10
CA ARG A 367 -6.55 4.13 9.27
C ARG A 367 -7.92 4.71 9.57
N SER A 368 -7.95 5.82 10.32
CA SER A 368 -9.17 6.59 10.53
C SER A 368 -9.82 6.96 9.20
N ALA A 369 -11.15 6.97 9.17
CA ALA A 369 -11.90 7.48 8.02
C ALA A 369 -11.73 9.01 7.81
N THR A 370 -11.13 9.73 8.76
CA THR A 370 -10.74 11.14 8.63
C THR A 370 -9.34 11.35 8.05
N ARG A 371 -8.63 10.26 7.72
CA ARG A 371 -7.20 10.24 7.35
C ARG A 371 -6.79 11.38 6.45
N TYR A 372 -7.49 11.59 5.35
CA TYR A 372 -7.12 12.58 4.33
C TYR A 372 -7.71 13.98 4.56
N LEU A 373 -8.38 14.19 5.69
CA LEU A 373 -8.83 15.51 6.14
C LEU A 373 -7.75 16.25 6.95
N GLU A 374 -6.60 15.60 7.11
CA GLU A 374 -5.35 16.09 7.72
C GLU A 374 -4.19 15.78 6.77
N PRO A 375 -3.06 16.52 6.84
CA PRO A 375 -1.90 16.26 6.00
C PRO A 375 -1.38 14.83 6.16
N ASP A 376 -1.43 14.04 5.08
CA ASP A 376 -1.01 12.63 5.05
C ASP A 376 0.46 12.48 4.60
N ASP A 377 1.12 11.41 5.02
CA ASP A 377 2.49 11.11 4.64
C ASP A 377 2.60 10.56 3.22
N ARG A 378 1.52 9.92 2.71
CA ARG A 378 1.50 9.27 1.40
C ARG A 378 0.64 10.05 0.41
N ASP A 379 0.98 9.96 -0.85
CA ASP A 379 0.14 10.46 -1.94
C ASP A 379 -1.18 9.68 -2.01
N PHE A 380 -2.24 10.36 -2.42
CA PHE A 380 -3.59 9.81 -2.44
C PHE A 380 -4.46 10.46 -3.53
N PHE A 381 -5.59 9.85 -3.80
CA PHE A 381 -6.57 10.35 -4.75
C PHE A 381 -7.83 10.83 -4.06
N THR A 382 -8.40 11.89 -4.60
CA THR A 382 -9.73 12.41 -4.23
C THR A 382 -10.70 12.27 -5.38
N VAL A 383 -11.96 12.05 -5.05
CA VAL A 383 -13.09 11.99 -5.98
C VAL A 383 -14.07 13.07 -5.59
N TYR A 384 -14.22 14.07 -6.44
CA TYR A 384 -15.15 15.18 -6.26
C TYR A 384 -16.36 15.04 -7.19
N SER A 385 -17.52 15.57 -6.81
CA SER A 385 -18.62 15.76 -7.74
C SER A 385 -18.26 16.84 -8.78
N ARG A 386 -18.69 16.65 -10.01
CA ARG A 386 -18.62 17.68 -11.07
C ARG A 386 -19.57 18.83 -10.78
#